data_72d405ec1d6e10c0e658e449dc8f23a2
#
_entry.id   72d405ec1d6e10c0e658e449dc8f23a2
#
_cell.length_a   1.000
_cell.length_b   1.000
_cell.length_c   1.000
_cell.angle_alpha   90.00
_cell.angle_beta   90.00
_cell.angle_gamma   90.00
#
_symmetry.space_group_name_H-M   'P 1'
#
loop_
_entity.id
_entity.type
_entity.pdbx_description
1 polymer ?
#
loop_
_entity_poly.entity_id
_entity_poly.type
_entity_poly.pdbx_seq_one_letter_code
_entity_poly.pdbx_strand_id
1 'polypeptide(L)'
;RGGKGIRLMSKPWLRNVLTAAALMMAPSVAAALGPSPVTDGPGRSFDFVPNEMEGIGVDEKRDAQIPLNLAFTNEMGKPVMLRELMDGRPVLLQLGYYECPMLCDLVAHGWVESIAGIENLRLGKDFNVISISISPEESHKVAAMKKQSFLRTAGKPIPPEAVHYLVGSKNNIEAIA
;
A
#
# COMPACT_ATOMS: atom_id res chain seq x y z
N ARG A 1 -60.79 19.47 51.78
CA ARG A 1 -59.82 20.58 51.66
C ARG A 1 -59.18 20.48 50.34
N GLY A 2 -59.68 21.34 49.39
CA GLY A 2 -59.30 21.27 47.97
C GLY A 2 -57.98 21.99 47.66
N GLY A 3 -57.10 21.34 47.01
CA GLY A 3 -55.91 21.91 46.35
C GLY A 3 -56.23 22.16 44.89
N LYS A 4 -56.43 23.43 44.52
CA LYS A 4 -56.59 23.84 43.13
C LYS A 4 -55.23 23.77 42.44
N GLY A 5 -55.02 22.75 41.60
CA GLY A 5 -53.86 22.69 40.69
C GLY A 5 -53.97 23.74 39.56
N ILE A 6 -53.00 24.61 39.48
CA ILE A 6 -52.88 25.62 38.41
C ILE A 6 -52.46 24.86 37.16
N ARG A 7 -53.35 24.76 36.18
CA ARG A 7 -53.07 24.19 34.86
C ARG A 7 -52.35 25.24 34.00
N LEU A 8 -51.04 25.15 33.87
CA LEU A 8 -50.30 25.96 32.90
C LEU A 8 -50.74 25.58 31.49
N MET A 9 -51.49 26.45 30.85
CA MET A 9 -51.82 26.36 29.45
C MET A 9 -50.54 26.65 28.66
N SER A 10 -49.92 25.60 28.12
CA SER A 10 -48.82 25.74 27.19
C SER A 10 -49.34 26.26 25.85
N LYS A 11 -49.08 27.53 25.55
CA LYS A 11 -49.48 28.14 24.29
C LYS A 11 -48.56 27.59 23.18
N PRO A 12 -49.07 26.84 22.20
CA PRO A 12 -48.23 26.16 21.19
C PRO A 12 -47.45 27.11 20.28
N TRP A 13 -47.82 28.38 20.19
CA TRP A 13 -47.14 29.36 19.36
C TRP A 13 -45.80 29.82 19.94
N LEU A 14 -45.60 29.79 21.25
CA LEU A 14 -44.32 30.14 21.89
C LEU A 14 -43.23 29.12 21.55
N ARG A 15 -43.60 27.86 21.36
CA ARG A 15 -42.67 26.78 21.02
C ARG A 15 -42.14 26.90 19.60
N ASN A 16 -42.93 27.40 18.67
CA ASN A 16 -42.58 27.62 17.29
C ASN A 16 -41.72 28.87 17.06
N VAL A 17 -41.84 29.89 17.90
CA VAL A 17 -41.00 31.09 17.82
C VAL A 17 -39.59 30.83 18.32
N LEU A 18 -39.43 29.99 19.37
CA LEU A 18 -38.12 29.64 19.89
C LEU A 18 -37.34 28.68 18.97
N THR A 19 -38.02 27.82 18.18
CA THR A 19 -37.37 26.97 17.22
C THR A 19 -36.95 27.72 15.94
N ALA A 20 -37.67 28.77 15.54
CA ALA A 20 -37.31 29.60 14.39
C ALA A 20 -36.11 30.52 14.67
N ALA A 21 -35.93 31.01 15.89
CA ALA A 21 -34.80 31.85 16.28
C ALA A 21 -33.48 31.05 16.42
N ALA A 22 -33.54 29.76 16.73
CA ALA A 22 -32.36 28.91 16.85
C ALA A 22 -31.78 28.47 15.49
N LEU A 23 -32.56 28.56 14.42
CA LEU A 23 -32.11 28.14 13.08
C LEU A 23 -31.35 29.22 12.31
N MET A 24 -31.36 30.48 12.77
CA MET A 24 -30.70 31.59 12.08
C MET A 24 -29.32 31.97 12.66
N MET A 25 -28.83 31.29 13.67
CA MET A 25 -27.51 31.54 14.28
C MET A 25 -26.55 30.34 14.18
N ALA A 26 -26.63 29.56 13.13
CA ALA A 26 -25.55 28.66 12.80
C ALA A 26 -24.50 29.46 12.02
N PRO A 27 -23.35 29.85 12.64
CA PRO A 27 -22.26 30.39 11.85
C PRO A 27 -21.78 29.28 10.90
N SER A 28 -21.65 29.63 9.65
CA SER A 28 -21.09 28.78 8.60
C SER A 28 -19.63 28.41 8.93
N VAL A 29 -19.41 27.47 9.81
CA VAL A 29 -18.09 26.89 10.10
C VAL A 29 -17.77 25.74 9.11
N ALA A 30 -18.69 25.43 8.21
CA ALA A 30 -18.51 24.39 7.21
C ALA A 30 -17.54 24.76 6.06
N ALA A 31 -17.03 25.99 5.99
CA ALA A 31 -16.12 26.43 4.93
C ALA A 31 -14.63 26.21 5.22
N ALA A 32 -14.26 25.72 6.41
CA ALA A 32 -12.87 25.58 6.81
C ALA A 32 -12.32 24.14 6.73
N LEU A 33 -13.13 23.16 6.33
CA LEU A 33 -12.73 21.76 6.16
C LEU A 33 -12.88 21.27 4.71
N GLY A 34 -12.95 22.18 3.76
CA GLY A 34 -12.69 21.81 2.36
C GLY A 34 -11.24 21.34 2.22
N PRO A 35 -10.96 20.38 1.33
CA PRO A 35 -9.57 20.10 0.99
C PRO A 35 -8.94 21.44 0.63
N SER A 36 -7.86 21.79 1.36
CA SER A 36 -7.09 22.98 1.02
C SER A 36 -6.84 22.92 -0.48
N PRO A 37 -7.16 23.98 -1.26
CA PRO A 37 -6.73 23.98 -2.62
C PRO A 37 -5.22 23.74 -2.56
N VAL A 38 -4.75 22.65 -3.14
CA VAL A 38 -3.35 22.52 -3.46
C VAL A 38 -3.11 23.70 -4.36
N THR A 39 -2.68 24.81 -3.77
CA THR A 39 -2.14 25.91 -4.54
C THR A 39 -0.95 25.27 -5.23
N ASP A 40 -1.06 25.05 -6.54
CA ASP A 40 0.08 24.99 -7.41
C ASP A 40 0.84 26.31 -7.23
N GLY A 41 1.56 26.41 -6.10
CA GLY A 41 2.67 27.32 -6.01
C GLY A 41 3.56 27.02 -7.20
N PRO A 42 4.32 28.00 -7.72
CA PRO A 42 5.21 27.77 -8.85
C PRO A 42 5.96 26.48 -8.51
N GLY A 43 5.67 25.44 -9.30
CA GLY A 43 6.02 24.07 -8.95
C GLY A 43 7.46 24.09 -8.48
N ARG A 44 7.71 23.52 -7.32
CA ARG A 44 9.08 23.12 -7.00
C ARG A 44 9.45 22.23 -8.16
N SER A 45 10.09 22.83 -9.17
CA SER A 45 10.69 22.04 -10.21
C SER A 45 11.71 21.19 -9.45
N PHE A 46 11.46 19.89 -9.42
CA PHE A 46 12.45 18.93 -8.98
C PHE A 46 13.62 18.85 -9.98
N ASP A 47 13.76 19.87 -10.83
CA ASP A 47 14.83 20.01 -11.81
C ASP A 47 16.16 20.44 -11.16
N PHE A 48 16.15 20.80 -9.88
CA PHE A 48 17.39 20.97 -9.14
C PHE A 48 17.91 19.59 -8.71
N VAL A 49 18.76 19.01 -9.52
CA VAL A 49 19.57 17.85 -9.14
C VAL A 49 20.80 18.40 -8.41
N PRO A 50 20.98 18.13 -7.11
CA PRO A 50 22.21 18.47 -6.42
C PRO A 50 23.43 17.90 -7.15
N ASN A 51 24.56 18.60 -7.16
CA ASN A 51 25.78 18.15 -7.85
C ASN A 51 26.23 16.75 -7.40
N GLU A 52 25.90 16.37 -6.14
CA GLU A 52 26.19 15.04 -5.57
C GLU A 52 25.32 13.92 -6.21
N MET A 53 24.25 14.30 -6.88
CA MET A 53 23.35 13.37 -7.59
C MET A 53 23.53 13.42 -9.12
N GLU A 54 24.48 14.23 -9.58
CA GLU A 54 24.80 14.30 -11.01
C GLU A 54 25.32 12.96 -11.51
N GLY A 55 24.66 12.39 -12.51
CA GLY A 55 24.98 11.06 -13.04
C GLY A 55 24.33 9.89 -12.28
N ILE A 56 23.55 10.15 -11.22
CA ILE A 56 22.71 9.13 -10.58
C ILE A 56 21.37 9.12 -11.32
N GLY A 57 21.06 8.01 -11.93
CA GLY A 57 19.81 7.82 -12.67
C GLY A 57 19.36 6.37 -12.62
N VAL A 58 18.16 6.12 -13.08
CA VAL A 58 17.63 4.77 -13.30
C VAL A 58 17.58 4.52 -14.79
N ASP A 59 18.39 3.59 -15.28
CA ASP A 59 18.31 3.12 -16.65
C ASP A 59 17.17 2.12 -16.75
N GLU A 60 16.04 2.57 -17.28
CA GLU A 60 14.91 1.68 -17.55
C GLU A 60 15.24 0.70 -18.66
N LYS A 61 15.41 -0.56 -18.33
CA LYS A 61 15.63 -1.65 -19.29
C LYS A 61 14.29 -2.28 -19.70
N ARG A 62 13.42 -1.48 -20.33
CA ARG A 62 12.15 -2.01 -20.85
C ARG A 62 12.39 -3.13 -21.86
N ASP A 63 11.54 -4.14 -21.80
CA ASP A 63 11.62 -5.34 -22.68
C ASP A 63 12.90 -6.18 -22.50
N ALA A 64 13.71 -5.91 -21.48
CA ALA A 64 14.84 -6.76 -21.16
C ALA A 64 14.38 -8.15 -20.70
N GLN A 65 15.04 -9.18 -21.18
CA GLN A 65 14.72 -10.55 -20.78
C GLN A 65 15.29 -10.85 -19.40
N ILE A 66 14.42 -11.24 -18.47
CA ILE A 66 14.83 -11.72 -17.15
C ILE A 66 15.49 -13.10 -17.30
N PRO A 67 16.67 -13.32 -16.71
CA PRO A 67 17.33 -14.63 -16.76
C PRO A 67 16.61 -15.66 -15.89
N LEU A 68 15.78 -16.50 -16.52
CA LEU A 68 14.91 -17.46 -15.83
C LEU A 68 15.62 -18.67 -15.19
N ASN A 69 16.91 -18.84 -15.51
CA ASN A 69 17.75 -19.93 -15.00
C ASN A 69 18.48 -19.58 -13.69
N LEU A 70 18.15 -18.47 -13.05
CA LEU A 70 18.71 -18.11 -11.78
C LEU A 70 18.09 -18.95 -10.65
N ALA A 71 18.93 -19.43 -9.76
CA ALA A 71 18.53 -20.19 -8.58
C ALA A 71 18.46 -19.29 -7.35
N PHE A 72 17.36 -19.39 -6.62
CA PHE A 72 17.10 -18.70 -5.36
C PHE A 72 16.71 -19.69 -4.26
N THR A 73 16.69 -19.25 -3.05
CA THR A 73 16.11 -20.01 -1.92
C THR A 73 14.78 -19.41 -1.55
N ASN A 74 13.73 -20.22 -1.53
CA ASN A 74 12.41 -19.76 -1.16
C ASN A 74 12.26 -19.62 0.37
N GLU A 75 11.12 -19.08 0.80
CA GLU A 75 10.78 -18.86 2.21
C GLU A 75 10.74 -20.15 3.06
N MET A 76 10.68 -21.32 2.44
CA MET A 76 10.76 -22.62 3.12
C MET A 76 12.20 -23.16 3.20
N GLY A 77 13.20 -22.39 2.74
CA GLY A 77 14.58 -22.81 2.69
C GLY A 77 14.93 -23.80 1.58
N LYS A 78 14.06 -23.95 0.58
CA LYS A 78 14.28 -24.85 -0.57
C LYS A 78 14.85 -24.10 -1.75
N PRO A 79 15.82 -24.68 -2.49
CA PRO A 79 16.27 -24.10 -3.75
C PRO A 79 15.15 -24.17 -4.78
N VAL A 80 14.99 -23.10 -5.55
CA VAL A 80 13.99 -22.98 -6.62
C VAL A 80 14.59 -22.21 -7.79
N MET A 81 14.20 -22.57 -9.00
CA MET A 81 14.55 -21.81 -10.19
C MET A 81 13.49 -20.76 -10.47
N LEU A 82 13.90 -19.57 -10.89
CA LEU A 82 12.95 -18.49 -11.16
C LEU A 82 11.87 -18.88 -12.17
N ARG A 83 12.24 -19.66 -13.22
CA ARG A 83 11.31 -20.19 -14.22
C ARG A 83 10.15 -21.00 -13.63
N GLU A 84 10.41 -21.74 -12.55
CA GLU A 84 9.41 -22.61 -11.92
C GLU A 84 8.32 -21.81 -11.23
N LEU A 85 8.67 -20.63 -10.73
CA LEU A 85 7.75 -19.74 -10.02
C LEU A 85 6.94 -18.86 -10.98
N MET A 86 7.44 -18.62 -12.18
CA MET A 86 6.71 -17.84 -13.19
C MET A 86 5.61 -18.65 -13.87
N ASP A 87 5.80 -19.96 -14.06
CA ASP A 87 4.80 -20.92 -14.57
C ASP A 87 4.01 -20.39 -15.80
N GLY A 88 4.72 -19.67 -16.70
CA GLY A 88 4.13 -19.09 -17.92
C GLY A 88 3.13 -17.96 -17.69
N ARG A 89 2.95 -17.51 -16.46
CA ARG A 89 2.06 -16.39 -16.10
C ARG A 89 2.83 -15.09 -15.92
N PRO A 90 2.19 -13.94 -16.14
CA PRO A 90 2.73 -12.66 -15.73
C PRO A 90 3.12 -12.66 -14.25
N VAL A 91 4.21 -11.99 -13.93
CA VAL A 91 4.71 -11.90 -12.57
C VAL A 91 4.91 -10.43 -12.20
N LEU A 92 4.41 -10.08 -11.05
CA LEU A 92 4.75 -8.83 -10.39
C LEU A 92 6.03 -9.07 -9.59
N LEU A 93 7.17 -8.56 -10.10
CA LEU A 93 8.48 -8.75 -9.50
C LEU A 93 8.89 -7.52 -8.69
N GLN A 94 9.30 -7.75 -7.45
CA GLN A 94 9.87 -6.73 -6.57
C GLN A 94 11.29 -7.09 -6.15
N LEU A 95 12.17 -6.14 -6.22
CA LEU A 95 13.51 -6.21 -5.63
C LEU A 95 13.55 -5.26 -4.41
N GLY A 96 14.04 -5.73 -3.26
CA GLY A 96 14.08 -4.90 -2.06
C GLY A 96 14.69 -5.60 -0.85
N TYR A 97 14.97 -4.85 0.20
CA TYR A 97 15.44 -5.40 1.49
C TYR A 97 14.26 -5.85 2.34
N TYR A 98 14.40 -6.99 3.00
CA TYR A 98 13.37 -7.47 3.94
C TYR A 98 13.55 -6.89 5.34
N GLU A 99 14.75 -6.61 5.77
CA GLU A 99 15.07 -6.03 7.08
C GLU A 99 15.18 -4.49 7.05
N CYS A 100 14.63 -3.84 6.03
CA CYS A 100 14.57 -2.39 5.97
C CYS A 100 13.56 -1.86 7.03
N PRO A 101 13.97 -0.96 7.93
CA PRO A 101 13.12 -0.54 9.05
C PRO A 101 11.99 0.43 8.67
N MET A 102 11.95 0.98 7.46
CA MET A 102 10.98 2.03 7.11
C MET A 102 10.32 1.86 5.75
N LEU A 103 11.08 1.97 4.66
CA LEU A 103 10.49 2.14 3.31
C LEU A 103 9.91 0.85 2.73
N CYS A 104 10.49 -0.31 3.04
CA CYS A 104 10.07 -1.57 2.43
C CYS A 104 8.70 -2.04 2.91
N ASP A 105 8.31 -1.69 4.14
CA ASP A 105 6.96 -1.97 4.63
C ASP A 105 5.93 -1.06 3.94
N LEU A 106 6.26 0.21 3.67
CA LEU A 106 5.39 1.10 2.89
C LEU A 106 5.20 0.59 1.45
N VAL A 107 6.26 0.13 0.81
CA VAL A 107 6.18 -0.48 -0.53
C VAL A 107 5.32 -1.73 -0.50
N ALA A 108 5.48 -2.60 0.51
CA ALA A 108 4.66 -3.80 0.67
C ALA A 108 3.17 -3.47 0.87
N HIS A 109 2.84 -2.42 1.62
CA HIS A 109 1.47 -1.93 1.76
C HIS A 109 0.90 -1.45 0.42
N GLY A 110 1.65 -0.61 -0.32
CA GLY A 110 1.25 -0.14 -1.64
C GLY A 110 0.99 -1.28 -2.64
N TRP A 111 1.77 -2.35 -2.55
CA TRP A 111 1.54 -3.57 -3.36
C TRP A 111 0.24 -4.26 -2.99
N VAL A 112 -0.02 -4.45 -1.70
CA VAL A 112 -1.27 -5.05 -1.22
C VAL A 112 -2.48 -4.24 -1.70
N GLU A 113 -2.44 -2.93 -1.55
CA GLU A 113 -3.51 -2.03 -2.01
C GLU A 113 -3.69 -2.10 -3.52
N SER A 114 -2.59 -2.07 -4.28
CA SER A 114 -2.63 -2.18 -5.74
C SER A 114 -3.25 -3.50 -6.20
N ILE A 115 -2.80 -4.63 -5.63
CA ILE A 115 -3.35 -5.96 -5.93
C ILE A 115 -4.82 -6.05 -5.51
N ALA A 116 -5.18 -5.43 -4.38
CA ALA A 116 -6.56 -5.39 -3.92
C ALA A 116 -7.48 -4.60 -4.87
N GLY A 117 -6.96 -3.56 -5.51
CA GLY A 117 -7.67 -2.72 -6.48
C GLY A 117 -7.80 -3.32 -7.89
N ILE A 118 -7.09 -4.40 -8.20
CA ILE A 118 -7.23 -5.07 -9.51
C ILE A 118 -8.54 -5.87 -9.53
N GLU A 119 -9.49 -5.42 -10.36
CA GLU A 119 -10.82 -6.05 -10.45
C GLU A 119 -10.87 -7.22 -11.45
N ASN A 120 -10.10 -7.15 -12.54
CA ASN A 120 -10.22 -8.06 -13.69
C ASN A 120 -9.16 -9.16 -13.71
N LEU A 121 -8.18 -9.13 -12.81
CA LEU A 121 -7.12 -10.14 -12.70
C LEU A 121 -7.09 -10.72 -11.29
N ARG A 122 -6.83 -12.02 -11.19
CA ARG A 122 -6.80 -12.76 -9.93
C ARG A 122 -5.40 -13.28 -9.66
N LEU A 123 -4.86 -12.89 -8.52
CA LEU A 123 -3.59 -13.43 -8.03
C LEU A 123 -3.69 -14.96 -7.86
N GLY A 124 -2.68 -15.66 -8.34
CA GLY A 124 -2.61 -17.12 -8.36
C GLY A 124 -3.29 -17.79 -9.55
N LYS A 125 -4.10 -17.04 -10.31
CA LYS A 125 -4.72 -17.54 -11.53
C LYS A 125 -4.19 -16.81 -12.78
N ASP A 126 -4.22 -15.50 -12.75
CA ASP A 126 -3.89 -14.68 -13.90
C ASP A 126 -2.47 -14.10 -13.79
N PHE A 127 -1.93 -13.97 -12.58
CA PHE A 127 -0.55 -13.55 -12.31
C PHE A 127 -0.05 -14.04 -10.95
N ASN A 128 1.28 -14.00 -10.74
CA ASN A 128 1.94 -14.30 -9.46
C ASN A 128 2.71 -13.07 -8.94
N VAL A 129 3.10 -13.13 -7.67
CA VAL A 129 3.96 -12.13 -7.02
C VAL A 129 5.26 -12.79 -6.61
N ILE A 130 6.38 -12.20 -6.98
CA ILE A 130 7.70 -12.63 -6.56
C ILE A 130 8.43 -11.44 -5.95
N SER A 131 8.82 -11.54 -4.70
CA SER A 131 9.71 -10.61 -4.02
C SER A 131 11.08 -11.25 -3.86
N ILE A 132 12.15 -10.57 -4.25
CA ILE A 132 13.53 -11.04 -4.12
C ILE A 132 14.29 -10.05 -3.26
N SER A 133 14.94 -10.57 -2.20
CA SER A 133 15.86 -9.76 -1.42
C SER A 133 17.08 -9.39 -2.24
N ILE A 134 17.47 -8.11 -2.21
CA ILE A 134 18.72 -7.62 -2.79
C ILE A 134 19.89 -7.67 -1.81
N SER A 135 19.67 -8.16 -0.57
CA SER A 135 20.75 -8.44 0.38
C SER A 135 21.11 -9.92 0.38
N PRO A 136 22.35 -10.29 0.04
CA PRO A 136 22.79 -11.68 0.11
C PRO A 136 22.90 -12.20 1.57
N GLU A 137 22.85 -11.31 2.55
CA GLU A 137 22.95 -11.64 3.98
C GLU A 137 21.59 -12.05 4.58
N GLU A 138 20.50 -11.72 3.91
CA GLU A 138 19.16 -12.04 4.41
C GLU A 138 18.84 -13.53 4.27
N SER A 139 18.22 -14.09 5.29
CA SER A 139 17.89 -15.51 5.35
C SER A 139 16.49 -15.83 4.86
N HIS A 140 16.25 -17.08 4.48
CA HIS A 140 14.92 -17.58 4.14
C HIS A 140 13.91 -17.45 5.29
N LYS A 141 14.39 -17.41 6.56
CA LYS A 141 13.53 -17.19 7.73
C LYS A 141 12.96 -15.76 7.73
N VAL A 142 13.78 -14.78 7.35
CA VAL A 142 13.33 -13.39 7.20
C VAL A 142 12.33 -13.29 6.04
N ALA A 143 12.63 -13.96 4.93
CA ALA A 143 11.70 -14.06 3.79
C ALA A 143 10.34 -14.66 4.20
N ALA A 144 10.34 -15.70 5.02
CA ALA A 144 9.11 -16.32 5.54
C ALA A 144 8.31 -15.35 6.43
N MET A 145 8.97 -14.61 7.30
CA MET A 145 8.30 -13.60 8.15
C MET A 145 7.66 -12.48 7.31
N LYS A 146 8.37 -12.00 6.29
CA LYS A 146 7.85 -10.97 5.38
C LYS A 146 6.68 -11.47 4.54
N LYS A 147 6.74 -12.68 4.01
CA LYS A 147 5.61 -13.31 3.34
C LYS A 147 4.38 -13.38 4.23
N GLN A 148 4.53 -13.83 5.46
CA GLN A 148 3.43 -13.89 6.43
C GLN A 148 2.86 -12.51 6.74
N SER A 149 3.71 -11.49 6.87
CA SER A 149 3.28 -10.11 7.07
C SER A 149 2.46 -9.61 5.88
N PHE A 150 2.95 -9.81 4.67
CA PHE A 150 2.25 -9.47 3.43
C PHE A 150 0.86 -10.11 3.37
N LEU A 151 0.76 -11.43 3.61
CA LEU A 151 -0.51 -12.16 3.57
C LEU A 151 -1.51 -11.67 4.62
N ARG A 152 -1.04 -11.26 5.82
CA ARG A 152 -1.90 -10.70 6.86
C ARG A 152 -2.43 -9.32 6.51
N THR A 153 -1.59 -8.50 5.88
CA THR A 153 -1.95 -7.11 5.52
C THR A 153 -2.95 -7.05 4.36
N ALA A 154 -3.02 -8.09 3.56
CA ALA A 154 -3.82 -8.11 2.33
C ALA A 154 -5.33 -7.91 2.53
N GLY A 155 -5.85 -8.06 3.74
CA GLY A 155 -7.27 -7.81 4.07
C GLY A 155 -8.29 -8.74 3.37
N LYS A 156 -7.87 -9.49 2.36
CA LYS A 156 -8.65 -10.51 1.67
C LYS A 156 -7.78 -11.77 1.47
N PRO A 157 -8.40 -12.96 1.32
CA PRO A 157 -7.65 -14.18 1.12
C PRO A 157 -6.79 -14.10 -0.14
N ILE A 158 -5.48 -14.21 0.06
CA ILE A 158 -4.50 -14.34 -1.03
C ILE A 158 -4.01 -15.78 -1.03
N PRO A 159 -3.98 -16.49 -2.20
CA PRO A 159 -3.39 -17.80 -2.31
C PRO A 159 -1.89 -17.75 -1.94
N PRO A 160 -1.45 -18.41 -0.85
CA PRO A 160 -0.06 -18.33 -0.42
C PRO A 160 0.93 -18.87 -1.44
N GLU A 161 0.49 -19.80 -2.30
CA GLU A 161 1.25 -20.38 -3.39
C GLU A 161 1.49 -19.43 -4.57
N ALA A 162 0.76 -18.33 -4.64
CA ALA A 162 0.91 -17.31 -5.66
C ALA A 162 1.87 -16.19 -5.28
N VAL A 163 2.40 -16.23 -4.05
CA VAL A 163 3.29 -15.22 -3.49
C VAL A 163 4.57 -15.88 -3.03
N HIS A 164 5.69 -15.45 -3.57
CA HIS A 164 7.00 -16.01 -3.29
C HIS A 164 7.94 -14.95 -2.75
N TYR A 165 8.64 -15.26 -1.67
CA TYR A 165 9.68 -14.42 -1.07
C TYR A 165 11.01 -15.15 -1.12
N LEU A 166 11.95 -14.61 -1.87
CA LEU A 166 13.19 -15.29 -2.24
C LEU A 166 14.40 -14.57 -1.67
N VAL A 167 15.41 -15.35 -1.32
CA VAL A 167 16.77 -14.86 -1.02
C VAL A 167 17.75 -15.55 -1.93
N GLY A 168 18.88 -14.92 -2.24
CA GLY A 168 19.81 -15.46 -3.20
C GLY A 168 21.27 -15.09 -2.94
N SER A 169 22.15 -15.68 -3.72
CA SER A 169 23.57 -15.29 -3.72
C SER A 169 23.74 -13.92 -4.36
N LYS A 170 24.82 -13.22 -4.00
CA LYS A 170 25.19 -11.93 -4.59
C LYS A 170 25.18 -11.98 -6.12
N ASN A 171 25.77 -13.00 -6.74
CA ASN A 171 25.83 -13.11 -8.18
C ASN A 171 24.45 -13.21 -8.84
N ASN A 172 23.51 -13.96 -8.24
CA ASN A 172 22.16 -14.10 -8.78
C ASN A 172 21.32 -12.84 -8.58
N ILE A 173 21.56 -12.12 -7.49
CA ILE A 173 20.93 -10.83 -7.22
C ILE A 173 21.41 -9.80 -8.25
N GLU A 174 22.71 -9.68 -8.47
CA GLU A 174 23.29 -8.76 -9.45
C GLU A 174 22.86 -9.09 -10.91
N ALA A 175 22.61 -10.36 -11.19
CA ALA A 175 22.17 -10.78 -12.52
C ALA A 175 20.69 -10.42 -12.82
N ILE A 176 19.88 -10.17 -11.80
CA ILE A 176 18.45 -9.82 -11.96
C ILE A 176 18.19 -8.34 -11.75
N ALA A 177 19.07 -7.60 -11.09
CA ALA A 177 18.98 -6.16 -10.84
C ALA A 177 19.53 -5.35 -12.04
#